data_cda157799231cf98cc439b970c9712ec
#
_entry.id   cda157799231cf98cc439b970c9712ec
#
_cell.length_a   1.000
_cell.length_b   1.000
_cell.length_c   1.000
_cell.angle_alpha   90.00
_cell.angle_beta   90.00
_cell.angle_gamma   90.00
#
_symmetry.space_group_name_H-M   'P 1'
#
loop_
_entity.id
_entity.type
_entity.pdbx_description
1 polymer ?
#
loop_
_entity_poly.entity_id
_entity_poly.type
_entity_poly.pdbx_seq_one_letter_code
_entity_poly.pdbx_strand_id
1 'polypeptide(L)'
;MILVLRIVNGALAVLFVYAAAVNLNDPDPVQWVAIYTAGAVATAWAAWHPGTLVWWAPLVVGAIAAVWASRLAPRVKGMGLLRIWRGFVEDAGMKTPQIEEAREFYGLSITAGAMLLCALTHALAARTTAHP
;
A
#
# COMPACT_ATOMS: atom_id res chain seq x y z
N MET A 1 -8.41 -5.53 21.67
CA MET A 1 -7.27 -5.00 20.89
C MET A 1 -6.95 -5.88 19.69
N ILE A 2 -6.63 -7.17 19.84
CA ILE A 2 -6.26 -8.09 18.72
C ILE A 2 -7.31 -8.11 17.61
N LEU A 3 -8.60 -8.15 17.92
CA LEU A 3 -9.66 -8.13 16.91
C LEU A 3 -9.60 -6.89 16.00
N VAL A 4 -9.37 -5.70 16.58
CA VAL A 4 -9.24 -4.46 15.82
C VAL A 4 -8.03 -4.53 14.88
N LEU A 5 -6.89 -5.03 15.36
CA LEU A 5 -5.68 -5.19 14.55
C LEU A 5 -5.91 -6.17 13.37
N ARG A 6 -6.65 -7.26 13.60
CA ARG A 6 -7.06 -8.21 12.56
C ARG A 6 -7.96 -7.56 11.52
N ILE A 7 -8.96 -6.79 11.95
CA ILE A 7 -9.89 -6.08 11.04
C ILE A 7 -9.12 -5.08 10.18
N VAL A 8 -8.25 -4.26 10.79
CA VAL A 8 -7.44 -3.27 10.05
C VAL A 8 -6.57 -3.94 9.00
N ASN A 9 -5.80 -4.96 9.39
CA ASN A 9 -4.92 -5.66 8.43
C ASN A 9 -5.73 -6.44 7.38
N GLY A 10 -6.88 -7.02 7.73
CA GLY A 10 -7.78 -7.66 6.78
C GLY A 10 -8.34 -6.69 5.74
N ALA A 11 -8.75 -5.49 6.17
CA ALA A 11 -9.20 -4.44 5.26
C ALA A 11 -8.08 -3.98 4.32
N LEU A 12 -6.86 -3.79 4.83
CA LEU A 12 -5.70 -3.48 4.01
C LEU A 12 -5.39 -4.58 2.99
N ALA A 13 -5.51 -5.86 3.38
CA ALA A 13 -5.30 -6.97 2.45
C ALA A 13 -6.29 -6.93 1.29
N VAL A 14 -7.58 -6.68 1.56
CA VAL A 14 -8.62 -6.54 0.52
C VAL A 14 -8.31 -5.36 -0.41
N LEU A 15 -7.91 -4.22 0.15
CA LEU A 15 -7.53 -3.03 -0.65
C LEU A 15 -6.33 -3.32 -1.55
N PHE A 16 -5.31 -4.03 -1.07
CA PHE A 16 -4.15 -4.40 -1.86
C PHE A 16 -4.47 -5.43 -2.95
N VAL A 17 -5.34 -6.41 -2.67
CA VAL A 17 -5.84 -7.34 -3.71
C VAL A 17 -6.57 -6.58 -4.81
N TYR A 18 -7.45 -5.63 -4.43
CA TYR A 18 -8.13 -4.77 -5.39
C TYR A 18 -7.13 -3.93 -6.20
N ALA A 19 -6.15 -3.31 -5.54
CA ALA A 19 -5.11 -2.54 -6.21
C ALA A 19 -4.31 -3.39 -7.20
N ALA A 20 -3.92 -4.62 -6.83
CA ALA A 20 -3.25 -5.55 -7.74
C ALA A 20 -4.14 -5.89 -8.96
N ALA A 21 -5.42 -6.17 -8.73
CA ALA A 21 -6.36 -6.53 -9.79
C ALA A 21 -6.57 -5.40 -10.81
N VAL A 22 -6.75 -4.16 -10.36
CA VAL A 22 -6.96 -3.03 -11.28
C VAL A 22 -5.71 -2.66 -12.07
N ASN A 23 -4.52 -2.99 -11.58
CA ASN A 23 -3.26 -2.75 -12.27
C ASN A 23 -2.85 -3.88 -13.25
N LEU A 24 -3.66 -4.94 -13.39
CA LEU A 24 -3.41 -5.98 -14.40
C LEU A 24 -3.48 -5.47 -15.84
N ASN A 25 -4.22 -4.39 -16.08
CA ASN A 25 -4.39 -3.78 -17.40
C ASN A 25 -3.46 -2.56 -17.63
N ASP A 26 -2.53 -2.28 -16.73
CA ASP A 26 -1.54 -1.21 -16.92
C ASP A 26 -0.51 -1.59 -18.00
N PRO A 27 0.14 -0.61 -18.66
CA PRO A 27 1.17 -0.88 -19.67
C PRO A 27 2.35 -1.69 -19.13
N ASP A 28 2.67 -1.55 -17.84
CA ASP A 28 3.74 -2.25 -17.13
C ASP A 28 3.23 -2.92 -15.83
N PRO A 29 2.32 -3.91 -15.93
CA PRO A 29 1.58 -4.44 -14.80
C PRO A 29 2.44 -5.19 -13.78
N VAL A 30 3.56 -5.77 -14.21
CA VAL A 30 4.36 -6.70 -13.39
C VAL A 30 4.82 -6.05 -12.08
N GLN A 31 5.35 -4.83 -12.15
CA GLN A 31 5.87 -4.14 -10.98
C GLN A 31 4.76 -3.72 -10.01
N TRP A 32 3.62 -3.26 -10.53
CA TRP A 32 2.46 -2.84 -9.73
C TRP A 32 1.78 -4.03 -9.07
N VAL A 33 1.53 -5.08 -9.83
CA VAL A 33 0.95 -6.32 -9.30
C VAL A 33 1.87 -6.93 -8.26
N ALA A 34 3.18 -6.93 -8.47
CA ALA A 34 4.14 -7.49 -7.52
C ALA A 34 4.13 -6.73 -6.17
N ILE A 35 4.20 -5.39 -6.18
CA ILE A 35 4.25 -4.62 -4.93
C ILE A 35 2.92 -4.68 -4.16
N TYR A 36 1.78 -4.61 -4.85
CA TYR A 36 0.47 -4.72 -4.20
C TYR A 36 0.20 -6.15 -3.70
N THR A 37 0.62 -7.19 -4.43
CA THR A 37 0.53 -8.57 -3.96
C THR A 37 1.39 -8.80 -2.72
N ALA A 38 2.61 -8.26 -2.69
CA ALA A 38 3.46 -8.33 -1.50
C ALA A 38 2.79 -7.63 -0.29
N GLY A 39 2.17 -6.48 -0.49
CA GLY A 39 1.37 -5.78 0.52
C GLY A 39 0.17 -6.60 0.99
N ALA A 40 -0.57 -7.22 0.06
CA ALA A 40 -1.71 -8.08 0.36
C ALA A 40 -1.30 -9.29 1.22
N VAL A 41 -0.22 -9.97 0.84
CA VAL A 41 0.30 -11.13 1.58
C VAL A 41 0.74 -10.74 2.99
N ALA A 42 1.49 -9.65 3.14
CA ALA A 42 1.95 -9.18 4.44
C ALA A 42 0.78 -8.83 5.39
N THR A 43 -0.21 -8.10 4.89
CA THR A 43 -1.37 -7.68 5.68
C THR A 43 -2.33 -8.84 5.96
N ALA A 44 -2.57 -9.73 5.00
CA ALA A 44 -3.35 -10.94 5.22
C ALA A 44 -2.70 -11.84 6.29
N TRP A 45 -1.38 -12.04 6.22
CA TRP A 45 -0.67 -12.81 7.23
C TRP A 45 -0.81 -12.19 8.62
N ALA A 46 -0.62 -10.86 8.74
CA ALA A 46 -0.77 -10.15 10.00
C ALA A 46 -2.20 -10.22 10.56
N ALA A 47 -3.22 -10.30 9.69
CA ALA A 47 -4.62 -10.47 10.10
C ALA A 47 -4.91 -11.87 10.64
N TRP A 48 -4.40 -12.91 9.98
CA TRP A 48 -4.65 -14.32 10.36
C TRP A 48 -3.76 -14.80 11.50
N HIS A 49 -2.50 -14.39 11.49
CA HIS A 49 -1.47 -14.82 12.44
C HIS A 49 -0.84 -13.63 13.18
N PRO A 50 -1.63 -12.91 14.01
CA PRO A 50 -1.13 -11.73 14.71
C PRO A 50 0.05 -12.11 15.63
N GLY A 51 1.14 -11.36 15.52
CA GLY A 51 2.34 -11.56 16.30
C GLY A 51 3.35 -12.58 15.78
N THR A 52 3.08 -13.27 14.65
CA THR A 52 3.96 -14.31 14.10
C THR A 52 4.74 -13.87 12.86
N LEU A 53 4.32 -12.80 12.19
CA LEU A 53 5.03 -12.26 11.02
C LEU A 53 6.40 -11.73 11.46
N VAL A 54 7.38 -11.91 10.63
CA VAL A 54 8.67 -11.24 10.82
C VAL A 54 8.44 -9.74 10.65
N TRP A 55 8.56 -8.98 11.72
CA TRP A 55 8.18 -7.55 11.82
C TRP A 55 8.82 -6.65 10.77
N TRP A 56 10.00 -7.00 10.28
CA TRP A 56 10.70 -6.25 9.23
C TRP A 56 10.15 -6.50 7.82
N ALA A 57 9.43 -7.61 7.56
CA ALA A 57 8.93 -7.94 6.22
C ALA A 57 8.03 -6.83 5.62
N PRO A 58 7.00 -6.32 6.31
CA PRO A 58 6.24 -5.20 5.81
C PRO A 58 7.08 -3.92 5.66
N LEU A 59 8.10 -3.72 6.52
CA LEU A 59 8.99 -2.56 6.41
C LEU A 59 9.84 -2.58 5.15
N VAL A 60 10.28 -3.76 4.68
CA VAL A 60 11.00 -3.89 3.40
C VAL A 60 10.11 -3.49 2.24
N VAL A 61 8.87 -3.99 2.18
CA VAL A 61 7.89 -3.61 1.14
C VAL A 61 7.61 -2.11 1.21
N GLY A 62 7.40 -1.56 2.41
CA GLY A 62 7.18 -0.14 2.62
C GLY A 62 8.37 0.72 2.21
N ALA A 63 9.60 0.29 2.50
CA ALA A 63 10.81 0.99 2.10
C ALA A 63 10.98 1.02 0.57
N ILE A 64 10.73 -0.10 -0.11
CA ILE A 64 10.75 -0.17 -1.58
C ILE A 64 9.73 0.84 -2.15
N ALA A 65 8.49 0.83 -1.64
CA ALA A 65 7.45 1.76 -2.06
C ALA A 65 7.84 3.23 -1.81
N ALA A 66 8.39 3.54 -0.64
CA ALA A 66 8.82 4.89 -0.27
C ALA A 66 9.97 5.41 -1.15
N VAL A 67 10.98 4.57 -1.40
CA VAL A 67 12.09 4.92 -2.30
C VAL A 67 11.59 5.16 -3.71
N TRP A 68 10.69 4.34 -4.20
CA TRP A 68 10.11 4.52 -5.53
C TRP A 68 9.24 5.78 -5.60
N ALA A 69 8.36 6.02 -4.63
CA ALA A 69 7.58 7.25 -4.52
C ALA A 69 8.49 8.49 -4.50
N SER A 70 9.61 8.47 -3.77
CA SER A 70 10.55 9.60 -3.70
C SER A 70 11.14 9.98 -5.06
N ARG A 71 11.31 9.00 -5.96
CA ARG A 71 11.78 9.24 -7.33
C ARG A 71 10.73 9.89 -8.22
N LEU A 72 9.44 9.65 -7.93
CA LEU A 72 8.32 10.26 -8.66
C LEU A 72 7.95 11.65 -8.09
N ALA A 73 8.26 11.91 -6.82
CA ALA A 73 7.89 13.16 -6.14
C ALA A 73 8.24 14.45 -6.91
N PRO A 74 9.43 14.61 -7.55
CA PRO A 74 9.75 15.82 -8.30
C PRO A 74 8.83 16.05 -9.51
N ARG A 75 8.33 14.96 -10.12
CA ARG A 75 7.47 15.01 -11.32
C ARG A 75 6.02 15.37 -10.98
N VAL A 76 5.60 15.05 -9.75
CA VAL A 76 4.25 15.29 -9.23
C VAL A 76 4.14 16.65 -8.50
N LYS A 77 5.24 17.38 -8.38
CA LYS A 77 5.30 18.67 -7.68
C LYS A 77 4.27 19.67 -8.23
N GLY A 78 3.36 20.14 -7.35
CA GLY A 78 2.27 21.05 -7.73
C GLY A 78 0.96 20.37 -8.12
N MET A 79 0.91 19.05 -8.17
CA MET A 79 -0.34 18.28 -8.38
C MET A 79 -0.98 17.96 -7.04
N GLY A 80 -1.93 18.78 -6.58
CA GLY A 80 -2.71 18.48 -5.36
C GLY A 80 -3.69 17.32 -5.57
N LEU A 81 -4.03 16.61 -4.48
CA LEU A 81 -5.00 15.51 -4.47
C LEU A 81 -6.33 15.84 -5.16
N LEU A 82 -6.82 17.07 -4.99
CA LEU A 82 -8.08 17.53 -5.60
C LEU A 82 -7.99 17.60 -7.13
N ARG A 83 -6.83 17.99 -7.68
CA ARG A 83 -6.59 18.05 -9.12
C ARG A 83 -6.51 16.65 -9.73
N ILE A 84 -5.90 15.71 -9.00
CA ILE A 84 -5.81 14.31 -9.39
C ILE A 84 -7.18 13.66 -9.36
N TRP A 85 -7.95 13.91 -8.30
CA TRP A 85 -9.32 13.41 -8.18
C TRP A 85 -10.22 13.89 -9.32
N ARG A 86 -10.14 15.19 -9.67
CA ARG A 86 -10.88 15.74 -10.82
C ARG A 86 -10.43 15.08 -12.13
N GLY A 87 -9.13 14.95 -12.37
CA GLY A 87 -8.61 14.27 -13.54
C GLY A 87 -9.06 12.81 -13.64
N PHE A 88 -9.12 12.11 -12.51
CA PHE A 88 -9.62 10.73 -12.44
C PHE A 88 -11.11 10.61 -12.75
N VAL A 89 -11.94 11.56 -12.29
CA VAL A 89 -13.40 11.55 -12.52
C VAL A 89 -13.76 12.08 -13.91
N GLU A 90 -13.08 13.12 -14.39
CA GLU A 90 -13.36 13.78 -15.67
C GLU A 90 -12.73 13.06 -16.86
N ASP A 91 -11.63 12.34 -16.64
CA ASP A 91 -10.83 11.69 -17.67
C ASP A 91 -10.53 10.24 -17.30
N ALA A 92 -11.60 9.42 -17.27
CA ALA A 92 -11.56 7.98 -16.93
C ALA A 92 -10.59 7.15 -17.80
N GLY A 93 -9.77 7.78 -18.63
CA GLY A 93 -8.84 7.17 -19.56
C GLY A 93 -7.37 7.50 -19.35
N MET A 94 -6.95 8.08 -18.20
CA MET A 94 -5.52 8.35 -17.92
C MET A 94 -4.75 8.97 -19.10
N LYS A 95 -5.32 10.01 -19.72
CA LYS A 95 -4.83 10.54 -20.98
C LYS A 95 -3.59 11.44 -20.88
N THR A 96 -3.12 11.75 -19.66
CA THR A 96 -1.91 12.55 -19.50
C THR A 96 -0.87 11.83 -18.64
N PRO A 97 0.40 11.78 -19.07
CA PRO A 97 1.49 11.15 -18.30
C PRO A 97 1.62 11.71 -16.87
N GLN A 98 1.26 12.98 -16.66
CA GLN A 98 1.32 13.63 -15.37
C GLN A 98 0.29 13.08 -14.37
N ILE A 99 -0.92 12.72 -14.82
CA ILE A 99 -1.96 12.13 -13.97
C ILE A 99 -1.55 10.70 -13.61
N GLU A 100 -0.96 9.96 -14.53
CA GLU A 100 -0.44 8.61 -14.31
C GLU A 100 0.68 8.63 -13.26
N GLU A 101 1.70 9.46 -13.42
CA GLU A 101 2.80 9.61 -12.46
C GLU A 101 2.29 10.03 -11.06
N ALA A 102 1.27 10.88 -11.00
CA ALA A 102 0.66 11.29 -9.74
C ALA A 102 -0.10 10.13 -9.07
N ARG A 103 -0.85 9.33 -9.82
CA ARG A 103 -1.52 8.12 -9.32
C ARG A 103 -0.50 7.13 -8.75
N GLU A 104 0.57 6.89 -9.47
CA GLU A 104 1.67 6.03 -9.05
C GLU A 104 2.31 6.52 -7.75
N PHE A 105 2.66 7.80 -7.68
CA PHE A 105 3.23 8.40 -6.48
C PHE A 105 2.34 8.22 -5.25
N TYR A 106 1.03 8.51 -5.39
CA TYR A 106 0.11 8.36 -4.26
C TYR A 106 -0.14 6.90 -3.91
N GLY A 107 -0.25 6.00 -4.88
CA GLY A 107 -0.38 4.56 -4.65
C GLY A 107 0.80 4.00 -3.84
N LEU A 108 2.02 4.36 -4.22
CA LEU A 108 3.24 3.98 -3.50
C LEU A 108 3.33 4.62 -2.11
N SER A 109 2.92 5.89 -1.97
CA SER A 109 2.91 6.58 -0.67
C SER A 109 1.92 5.93 0.30
N ILE A 110 0.73 5.56 -0.18
CA ILE A 110 -0.28 4.83 0.58
C ILE A 110 0.26 3.44 0.96
N THR A 111 0.92 2.75 0.04
CA THR A 111 1.54 1.45 0.29
C THR A 111 2.59 1.54 1.40
N ALA A 112 3.48 2.53 1.33
CA ALA A 112 4.50 2.76 2.36
C ALA A 112 3.87 3.00 3.74
N GLY A 113 2.85 3.86 3.82
CA GLY A 113 2.11 4.13 5.05
C GLY A 113 1.37 2.91 5.59
N ALA A 114 0.72 2.13 4.72
CA ALA A 114 0.02 0.91 5.10
C ALA A 114 0.98 -0.17 5.62
N MET A 115 2.16 -0.31 5.02
CA MET A 115 3.17 -1.25 5.47
C MET A 115 3.77 -0.85 6.83
N LEU A 116 3.97 0.43 7.07
CA LEU A 116 4.36 0.92 8.41
C LEU A 116 3.27 0.62 9.44
N LEU A 117 2.01 0.88 9.11
CA LEU A 117 0.88 0.53 9.99
C LEU A 117 0.80 -0.97 10.25
N CYS A 118 0.99 -1.81 9.22
CA CYS A 118 1.05 -3.26 9.37
C CYS A 118 2.17 -3.69 10.34
N ALA A 119 3.37 -3.15 10.21
CA ALA A 119 4.49 -3.44 11.10
C ALA A 119 4.19 -3.02 12.56
N LEU A 120 3.62 -1.84 12.75
CA LEU A 120 3.24 -1.33 14.08
C LEU A 120 2.15 -2.18 14.73
N THR A 121 1.08 -2.51 14.00
CA THR A 121 -0.01 -3.35 14.51
C THR A 121 0.49 -4.74 14.89
N HIS A 122 1.42 -5.27 14.09
CA HIS A 122 2.04 -6.56 14.35
C HIS A 122 2.92 -6.56 15.61
N ALA A 123 3.76 -5.53 15.77
CA ALA A 123 4.59 -5.35 16.96
C ALA A 123 3.73 -5.20 18.25
N LEU A 124 2.61 -4.49 18.14
CA LEU A 124 1.65 -4.37 19.25
C LEU A 124 0.99 -5.72 19.59
N ALA A 125 0.59 -6.49 18.58
CA ALA A 125 0.03 -7.82 18.79
C ALA A 125 1.02 -8.77 19.50
N ALA A 126 2.29 -8.77 19.06
CA ALA A 126 3.34 -9.59 19.66
C ALA A 126 3.55 -9.27 21.14
N ARG A 127 3.52 -7.99 21.53
CA ARG A 127 3.63 -7.59 22.96
C ARG A 127 2.46 -8.07 23.80
N THR A 128 1.24 -8.08 23.23
CA THR A 128 0.03 -8.50 23.95
C THR A 128 0.00 -10.00 24.18
N THR A 129 0.63 -10.79 23.32
CA THR A 129 0.71 -12.25 23.47
C THR A 129 1.86 -12.71 24.38
N ALA A 130 2.85 -11.85 24.60
CA ALA A 130 4.02 -12.14 25.43
C ALA A 130 3.78 -11.91 26.94
N HIS A 131 2.69 -11.23 27.32
CA HIS A 131 2.31 -10.99 28.71
C HIS A 131 0.89 -11.51 28.93
N PRO A 132 0.71 -12.81 29.36
CA PRO A 132 -0.56 -13.38 29.72
C PRO A 132 -1.12 -12.81 31.03
#